data_3a34e84a35af85b9889116d9bce9c352
#
_entry.id   3a34e84a35af85b9889116d9bce9c352
#
_cell.length_a   1.000
_cell.length_b   1.000
_cell.length_c   1.000
_cell.angle_alpha   90.00
_cell.angle_beta   90.00
_cell.angle_gamma   90.00
#
_symmetry.space_group_name_H-M   'P 1'
#
loop_
_entity.id
_entity.type
_entity.pdbx_description
1 polymer ?
#
loop_
_entity_poly.entity_id
_entity_poly.type
_entity_poly.pdbx_seq_one_letter_code
_entity_poly.pdbx_strand_id
1 'polypeptide(L)'
;KVKSLQYIGSFIARAKKLSKTQIIFVASYLTSWLNRYVLEREDEVDQSGGMERFKHFYAAFQALCYIFCFRHSLFRDGDSWECEIDKFFQRMVISKFNPLKFCNENVMMMFARIAQHEGVVYCFSIIENNNNERLRGIMGKADSNMPSSASSTGTSSTSSWSLVARQQFIDLQSYFPYDPLFLKNYKRMMRDYYIEWSDVSGDYESDESDEYDEMNKDT
;
A
#
# COMPACT_ATOMS: atom_id res chain seq x y z
N LYS A 1 9.68 -11.86 10.60
CA LYS A 1 8.43 -11.15 10.96
C LYS A 1 7.77 -10.49 9.75
N VAL A 2 8.47 -9.62 8.96
CA VAL A 2 7.90 -8.98 7.75
C VAL A 2 7.45 -10.05 6.74
N LYS A 3 8.30 -11.01 6.41
CA LYS A 3 7.93 -12.12 5.52
C LYS A 3 6.73 -12.93 6.03
N SER A 4 6.62 -13.14 7.34
CA SER A 4 5.46 -13.84 7.91
C SER A 4 4.15 -13.07 7.67
N LEU A 5 4.17 -11.74 7.74
CA LEU A 5 3.02 -10.89 7.39
C LEU A 5 2.66 -10.98 5.92
N GLN A 6 3.65 -11.04 5.02
CA GLN A 6 3.42 -11.26 3.59
C GLN A 6 2.76 -12.63 3.32
N TYR A 7 3.22 -13.70 3.99
CA TYR A 7 2.61 -15.03 3.89
C TYR A 7 1.17 -15.05 4.39
N ILE A 8 0.91 -14.46 5.56
CA ILE A 8 -0.43 -14.37 6.13
C ILE A 8 -1.33 -13.55 5.22
N GLY A 9 -0.89 -12.36 4.78
CA GLY A 9 -1.64 -11.50 3.89
C GLY A 9 -2.04 -12.21 2.60
N SER A 10 -1.08 -12.87 1.94
CA SER A 10 -1.31 -13.61 0.71
C SER A 10 -2.24 -14.82 0.91
N PHE A 11 -2.04 -15.61 1.96
CA PHE A 11 -2.88 -16.76 2.25
C PHE A 11 -4.33 -16.36 2.54
N ILE A 12 -4.54 -15.39 3.44
CA ILE A 12 -5.89 -14.92 3.79
C ILE A 12 -6.60 -14.30 2.59
N ALA A 13 -5.88 -13.54 1.76
CA ALA A 13 -6.44 -12.94 0.56
C ALA A 13 -6.88 -14.00 -0.46
N ARG A 14 -6.05 -15.03 -0.69
CA ARG A 14 -6.19 -15.94 -1.84
C ARG A 14 -6.89 -17.27 -1.56
N ALA A 15 -6.93 -17.77 -0.33
CA ALA A 15 -7.48 -19.09 -0.01
C ALA A 15 -9.02 -19.09 0.00
N LYS A 16 -9.66 -19.69 -1.03
CA LYS A 16 -11.14 -19.72 -1.19
C LYS A 16 -11.89 -20.34 -0.02
N LYS A 17 -11.31 -21.33 0.64
CA LYS A 17 -12.01 -22.13 1.68
C LYS A 17 -11.98 -21.52 3.08
N LEU A 18 -11.41 -20.34 3.27
CA LEU A 18 -11.49 -19.66 4.55
C LEU A 18 -12.89 -19.11 4.80
N SER A 19 -13.40 -19.33 5.99
CA SER A 19 -14.69 -18.78 6.40
C SER A 19 -14.61 -17.27 6.65
N LYS A 20 -15.74 -16.55 6.51
CA LYS A 20 -15.87 -15.13 6.87
C LYS A 20 -15.31 -14.89 8.29
N THR A 21 -15.69 -15.72 9.26
CA THR A 21 -15.26 -15.59 10.66
C THR A 21 -13.74 -15.63 10.82
N GLN A 22 -13.06 -16.55 10.10
CA GLN A 22 -11.60 -16.64 10.16
C GLN A 22 -10.93 -15.39 9.57
N ILE A 23 -11.44 -14.88 8.46
CA ILE A 23 -10.90 -13.68 7.80
C ILE A 23 -11.10 -12.45 8.68
N ILE A 24 -12.31 -12.25 9.19
CA ILE A 24 -12.63 -11.13 10.09
C ILE A 24 -11.83 -11.20 11.39
N PHE A 25 -11.63 -12.40 11.95
CA PHE A 25 -10.78 -12.57 13.13
C PHE A 25 -9.34 -12.10 12.90
N VAL A 26 -8.72 -12.50 11.78
CA VAL A 26 -7.36 -12.06 11.45
C VAL A 26 -7.31 -10.56 11.22
N ALA A 27 -8.28 -10.01 10.48
CA ALA A 27 -8.37 -8.57 10.22
C ALA A 27 -8.55 -7.77 11.52
N SER A 28 -9.44 -8.20 12.41
CA SER A 28 -9.67 -7.53 13.72
C SER A 28 -8.41 -7.53 14.60
N TYR A 29 -7.64 -8.61 14.56
CA TYR A 29 -6.36 -8.67 15.25
C TYR A 29 -5.35 -7.67 14.68
N LEU A 30 -5.23 -7.61 13.34
CA LEU A 30 -4.34 -6.66 12.66
C LEU A 30 -4.75 -5.20 12.91
N THR A 31 -6.04 -4.86 12.81
CA THR A 31 -6.55 -3.52 13.08
C THR A 31 -6.30 -3.10 14.52
N SER A 32 -6.55 -3.99 15.48
CA SER A 32 -6.31 -3.73 16.90
C SER A 32 -4.83 -3.49 17.20
N TRP A 33 -3.94 -4.33 16.60
CA TRP A 33 -2.50 -4.17 16.76
C TRP A 33 -1.99 -2.86 16.14
N LEU A 34 -2.43 -2.53 14.92
CA LEU A 34 -2.06 -1.31 14.22
C LEU A 34 -2.55 -0.05 14.96
N ASN A 35 -3.79 -0.04 15.45
CA ASN A 35 -4.32 1.06 16.25
C ASN A 35 -3.48 1.30 17.51
N ARG A 36 -3.16 0.23 18.25
CA ARG A 36 -2.31 0.35 19.43
C ARG A 36 -0.91 0.84 19.08
N TYR A 37 -0.34 0.33 17.99
CA TYR A 37 0.98 0.74 17.53
C TYR A 37 1.04 2.25 17.22
N VAL A 38 0.02 2.80 16.57
CA VAL A 38 -0.08 4.24 16.31
C VAL A 38 -0.15 5.01 17.64
N LEU A 39 -1.06 4.63 18.54
CA LEU A 39 -1.22 5.30 19.83
C LEU A 39 0.07 5.32 20.67
N GLU A 40 0.84 4.25 20.64
CA GLU A 40 2.07 4.14 21.43
C GLU A 40 3.27 4.83 20.80
N ARG A 41 3.32 4.99 19.47
CA ARG A 41 4.55 5.34 18.76
C ARG A 41 4.42 6.49 17.76
N GLU A 42 3.25 7.13 17.63
CA GLU A 42 3.06 8.22 16.65
C GLU A 42 3.96 9.43 16.94
N ASP A 43 4.24 9.71 18.21
CA ASP A 43 5.16 10.79 18.62
C ASP A 43 6.64 10.51 18.26
N GLU A 44 6.99 9.24 18.01
CA GLU A 44 8.33 8.89 17.57
C GLU A 44 8.59 9.26 16.10
N VAL A 45 7.53 9.46 15.29
CA VAL A 45 7.65 9.75 13.84
C VAL A 45 8.44 11.04 13.61
N ASP A 46 8.28 12.04 14.47
CA ASP A 46 8.95 13.33 14.38
C ASP A 46 10.42 13.28 14.89
N GLN A 47 10.85 12.16 15.47
CA GLN A 47 12.19 11.98 15.98
C GLN A 47 13.17 11.52 14.89
N SER A 48 14.45 11.82 15.08
CA SER A 48 15.52 11.36 14.19
C SER A 48 15.57 9.82 14.11
N GLY A 49 15.84 9.26 12.92
CA GLY A 49 16.04 7.81 12.76
C GLY A 49 15.32 7.16 11.58
N GLY A 50 14.65 7.93 10.77
CA GLY A 50 14.01 7.45 9.53
C GLY A 50 12.83 6.48 9.74
N MET A 51 12.04 6.26 8.70
CA MET A 51 10.81 5.47 8.75
C MET A 51 11.05 3.94 8.70
N GLU A 52 12.26 3.50 8.33
CA GLU A 52 12.63 2.07 8.26
C GLU A 52 12.45 1.34 9.60
N ARG A 53 12.61 2.03 10.72
CA ARG A 53 12.36 1.49 12.08
C ARG A 53 10.92 1.01 12.29
N PHE A 54 9.97 1.52 11.51
CA PHE A 54 8.57 1.16 11.55
C PHE A 54 8.17 0.11 10.49
N LYS A 55 9.12 -0.57 9.89
CA LYS A 55 8.91 -1.56 8.82
C LYS A 55 7.84 -2.62 9.15
N HIS A 56 7.73 -3.02 10.42
CA HIS A 56 6.70 -3.98 10.85
C HIS A 56 5.29 -3.40 10.76
N PHE A 57 5.13 -2.12 11.10
CA PHE A 57 3.86 -1.41 10.95
C PHE A 57 3.43 -1.36 9.48
N TYR A 58 4.33 -0.92 8.60
CA TYR A 58 4.02 -0.83 7.18
C TYR A 58 3.73 -2.19 6.55
N ALA A 59 4.47 -3.23 6.95
CA ALA A 59 4.22 -4.58 6.48
C ALA A 59 2.85 -5.12 6.94
N ALA A 60 2.45 -4.83 8.17
CA ALA A 60 1.14 -5.22 8.68
C ALA A 60 -0.01 -4.46 8.01
N PHE A 61 0.15 -3.14 7.83
CA PHE A 61 -0.82 -2.32 7.12
C PHE A 61 -0.97 -2.77 5.66
N GLN A 62 0.14 -2.99 4.95
CA GLN A 62 0.13 -3.48 3.57
C GLN A 62 -0.55 -4.86 3.45
N ALA A 63 -0.29 -5.77 4.39
CA ALA A 63 -0.94 -7.08 4.41
C ALA A 63 -2.46 -6.95 4.60
N LEU A 64 -2.91 -6.07 5.49
CA LEU A 64 -4.33 -5.80 5.72
C LEU A 64 -5.00 -5.18 4.49
N CYS A 65 -4.35 -4.20 3.84
CA CYS A 65 -4.85 -3.62 2.59
C CYS A 65 -4.97 -4.69 1.49
N TYR A 66 -3.98 -5.57 1.37
CA TYR A 66 -4.02 -6.67 0.41
C TYR A 66 -5.15 -7.66 0.71
N ILE A 67 -5.37 -8.03 1.96
CA ILE A 67 -6.53 -8.84 2.37
C ILE A 67 -7.83 -8.14 2.00
N PHE A 68 -7.95 -6.85 2.30
CA PHE A 68 -9.15 -6.07 1.98
C PHE A 68 -9.43 -6.06 0.48
N CYS A 69 -8.41 -5.88 -0.37
CA CYS A 69 -8.58 -5.89 -1.82
C CYS A 69 -9.25 -7.16 -2.35
N PHE A 70 -8.98 -8.32 -1.77
CA PHE A 70 -9.56 -9.60 -2.23
C PHE A 70 -10.81 -10.04 -1.48
N ARG A 71 -11.08 -9.44 -0.32
CA ARG A 71 -12.12 -9.90 0.61
C ARG A 71 -13.09 -8.80 1.05
N HIS A 72 -13.04 -7.60 0.44
CA HIS A 72 -13.85 -6.44 0.86
C HIS A 72 -15.34 -6.78 1.02
N SER A 73 -15.89 -7.58 0.12
CA SER A 73 -17.31 -8.00 0.20
C SER A 73 -17.67 -8.74 1.50
N LEU A 74 -16.71 -9.46 2.11
CA LEU A 74 -16.92 -10.16 3.38
C LEU A 74 -16.92 -9.22 4.58
N PHE A 75 -16.39 -8.02 4.44
CA PHE A 75 -16.41 -6.99 5.49
C PHE A 75 -17.70 -6.18 5.50
N ARG A 76 -18.58 -6.35 4.53
CA ARG A 76 -19.93 -5.75 4.56
C ARG A 76 -20.84 -6.48 5.53
N ASP A 77 -21.57 -5.68 6.33
CA ASP A 77 -22.65 -6.16 7.20
C ASP A 77 -23.83 -5.17 7.09
N GLY A 78 -24.69 -5.39 6.10
CA GLY A 78 -25.72 -4.43 5.72
C GLY A 78 -25.13 -3.06 5.35
N ASP A 79 -25.55 -2.02 6.06
CA ASP A 79 -25.05 -0.65 5.87
C ASP A 79 -23.78 -0.36 6.69
N SER A 80 -23.30 -1.33 7.46
CA SER A 80 -22.10 -1.19 8.32
C SER A 80 -20.92 -2.02 7.81
N TRP A 81 -19.77 -1.82 8.44
CA TRP A 81 -18.55 -2.53 8.16
C TRP A 81 -18.09 -3.34 9.37
N GLU A 82 -17.78 -4.61 9.14
CA GLU A 82 -17.21 -5.50 10.16
C GLU A 82 -15.94 -4.89 10.78
N CYS A 83 -15.78 -5.06 12.09
CA CYS A 83 -14.67 -4.53 12.91
C CYS A 83 -14.37 -3.02 12.69
N GLU A 84 -15.38 -2.24 12.27
CA GLU A 84 -15.24 -0.80 11.95
C GLU A 84 -14.05 -0.51 11.02
N ILE A 85 -13.84 -1.37 10.01
CA ILE A 85 -12.67 -1.30 9.14
C ILE A 85 -12.62 -0.01 8.32
N ASP A 86 -13.77 0.57 7.99
CA ASP A 86 -13.92 1.86 7.36
C ASP A 86 -13.32 2.99 8.22
N LYS A 87 -13.72 3.08 9.48
CA LYS A 87 -13.18 4.06 10.42
C LYS A 87 -11.71 3.83 10.71
N PHE A 88 -11.29 2.55 10.74
CA PHE A 88 -9.89 2.19 10.87
C PHE A 88 -9.05 2.76 9.71
N PHE A 89 -9.44 2.50 8.46
CA PHE A 89 -8.71 2.98 7.30
C PHE A 89 -8.70 4.51 7.23
N GLN A 90 -9.83 5.17 7.50
CA GLN A 90 -9.90 6.64 7.53
C GLN A 90 -8.89 7.25 8.51
N ARG A 91 -8.71 6.67 9.69
CA ARG A 91 -7.70 7.12 10.67
C ARG A 91 -6.28 6.82 10.24
N MET A 92 -6.03 5.62 9.69
CA MET A 92 -4.68 5.18 9.34
C MET A 92 -4.07 6.00 8.21
N VAL A 93 -4.86 6.31 7.17
CA VAL A 93 -4.34 7.04 6.00
C VAL A 93 -3.93 8.48 6.31
N ILE A 94 -4.52 9.10 7.35
CA ILE A 94 -4.19 10.46 7.80
C ILE A 94 -3.21 10.48 8.97
N SER A 95 -2.79 9.34 9.50
CA SER A 95 -1.83 9.26 10.60
C SER A 95 -0.46 9.82 10.21
N LYS A 96 0.34 10.26 11.17
CA LYS A 96 1.72 10.73 10.94
C LYS A 96 2.61 9.67 10.28
N PHE A 97 2.27 8.40 10.43
CA PHE A 97 2.98 7.31 9.73
C PHE A 97 2.87 7.38 8.22
N ASN A 98 1.83 8.02 7.67
CA ASN A 98 1.57 8.16 6.24
C ASN A 98 1.80 6.86 5.46
N PRO A 99 1.05 5.79 5.73
CA PRO A 99 1.32 4.48 5.14
C PRO A 99 1.19 4.47 3.61
N LEU A 100 0.37 5.37 3.03
CA LEU A 100 0.24 5.51 1.57
C LEU A 100 1.53 5.98 0.90
N LYS A 101 2.46 6.61 1.65
CA LYS A 101 3.77 7.05 1.16
C LYS A 101 4.82 5.96 1.23
N PHE A 102 4.77 5.10 2.25
CA PHE A 102 5.85 4.19 2.61
C PHE A 102 5.56 2.70 2.33
N CYS A 103 4.30 2.33 2.08
CA CYS A 103 3.94 1.01 1.60
C CYS A 103 4.18 0.87 0.09
N ASN A 104 4.11 -0.36 -0.42
CA ASN A 104 4.27 -0.64 -1.84
C ASN A 104 3.20 0.09 -2.67
N GLU A 105 3.65 0.85 -3.67
CA GLU A 105 2.81 1.72 -4.50
C GLU A 105 1.68 0.93 -5.20
N ASN A 106 1.99 -0.23 -5.79
CA ASN A 106 1.00 -1.03 -6.51
C ASN A 106 -0.12 -1.51 -5.58
N VAL A 107 0.23 -1.96 -4.37
CA VAL A 107 -0.75 -2.41 -3.37
C VAL A 107 -1.59 -1.23 -2.89
N MET A 108 -0.98 -0.06 -2.68
CA MET A 108 -1.69 1.14 -2.23
C MET A 108 -2.63 1.69 -3.30
N MET A 109 -2.24 1.67 -4.57
CA MET A 109 -3.12 2.08 -5.68
C MET A 109 -4.31 1.14 -5.85
N MET A 110 -4.08 -0.18 -5.80
CA MET A 110 -5.14 -1.19 -5.83
C MET A 110 -6.12 -0.99 -4.66
N PHE A 111 -5.59 -0.80 -3.46
CA PHE A 111 -6.39 -0.52 -2.27
C PHE A 111 -7.19 0.78 -2.41
N ALA A 112 -6.57 1.87 -2.88
CA ALA A 112 -7.22 3.17 -3.03
C ALA A 112 -8.43 3.12 -3.97
N ARG A 113 -8.32 2.43 -5.12
CA ARG A 113 -9.43 2.25 -6.08
C ARG A 113 -10.59 1.49 -5.44
N ILE A 114 -10.33 0.33 -4.84
CA ILE A 114 -11.36 -0.48 -4.19
C ILE A 114 -12.00 0.26 -3.02
N ALA A 115 -11.19 0.87 -2.15
CA ALA A 115 -11.69 1.60 -0.98
C ALA A 115 -12.56 2.81 -1.35
N GLN A 116 -12.26 3.49 -2.47
CA GLN A 116 -13.10 4.55 -3.00
C GLN A 116 -14.41 4.00 -3.58
N HIS A 117 -14.34 2.98 -4.42
CA HIS A 117 -15.53 2.36 -5.01
C HIS A 117 -16.48 1.83 -3.92
N GLU A 118 -15.95 1.19 -2.91
CA GLU A 118 -16.71 0.67 -1.78
C GLU A 118 -17.17 1.75 -0.78
N GLY A 119 -16.75 3.01 -0.96
CA GLY A 119 -17.11 4.12 -0.07
C GLY A 119 -16.48 4.02 1.33
N VAL A 120 -15.33 3.37 1.46
CA VAL A 120 -14.63 3.15 2.74
C VAL A 120 -13.75 4.34 3.10
N VAL A 121 -12.87 4.74 2.18
CA VAL A 121 -11.96 5.89 2.36
C VAL A 121 -11.47 6.42 1.00
N TYR A 122 -11.31 7.74 0.92
CA TYR A 122 -10.72 8.40 -0.24
C TYR A 122 -9.23 8.66 -0.01
N CYS A 123 -8.38 8.02 -0.82
CA CYS A 123 -6.92 8.05 -0.65
C CYS A 123 -6.20 8.93 -1.67
N PHE A 124 -6.81 9.25 -2.82
CA PHE A 124 -6.09 9.84 -3.96
C PHE A 124 -5.51 11.22 -3.68
N SER A 125 -6.19 12.08 -2.93
CA SER A 125 -5.64 13.38 -2.53
C SER A 125 -4.34 13.26 -1.71
N ILE A 126 -4.26 12.26 -0.85
CA ILE A 126 -3.07 11.99 -0.03
C ILE A 126 -1.94 11.43 -0.91
N ILE A 127 -2.27 10.52 -1.82
CA ILE A 127 -1.31 9.93 -2.78
C ILE A 127 -0.75 11.03 -3.68
N GLU A 128 -1.59 11.91 -4.20
CA GLU A 128 -1.18 13.04 -5.03
C GLU A 128 -0.26 14.00 -4.28
N ASN A 129 -0.62 14.37 -3.05
CA ASN A 129 0.22 15.20 -2.20
C ASN A 129 1.59 14.56 -1.94
N ASN A 130 1.63 13.25 -1.64
CA ASN A 130 2.87 12.50 -1.46
C ASN A 130 3.74 12.50 -2.73
N ASN A 131 3.13 12.35 -3.91
CA ASN A 131 3.81 12.39 -5.19
C ASN A 131 4.36 13.79 -5.49
N ASN A 132 3.59 14.84 -5.22
CA ASN A 132 4.01 16.22 -5.39
C ASN A 132 5.17 16.59 -4.46
N GLU A 133 5.17 16.14 -3.21
CA GLU A 133 6.30 16.30 -2.28
C GLU A 133 7.56 15.59 -2.81
N ARG A 134 7.41 14.39 -3.33
CA ARG A 134 8.52 13.62 -3.92
C ARG A 134 9.12 14.36 -5.11
N LEU A 135 8.29 14.88 -6.02
CA LEU A 135 8.74 15.65 -7.20
C LEU A 135 9.45 16.94 -6.79
N ARG A 136 8.90 17.70 -5.85
CA ARG A 136 9.55 18.93 -5.32
C ARG A 136 10.92 18.61 -4.69
N GLY A 137 11.03 17.50 -3.96
CA GLY A 137 12.29 17.04 -3.39
C GLY A 137 13.35 16.67 -4.44
N ILE A 138 12.93 16.23 -5.63
CA ILE A 138 13.81 15.94 -6.77
C ILE A 138 14.19 17.23 -7.50
N MET A 139 13.23 18.08 -7.81
CA MET A 139 13.44 19.33 -8.59
C MET A 139 14.20 20.38 -7.79
N GLY A 140 13.90 20.60 -6.53
CA GLY A 140 14.62 21.57 -5.67
C GLY A 140 16.08 21.23 -5.43
N LYS A 141 16.51 20.01 -5.77
CA LYS A 141 17.93 19.60 -5.77
C LYS A 141 18.62 19.79 -7.12
N ALA A 142 17.87 19.90 -8.22
CA ALA A 142 18.43 20.14 -9.54
C ALA A 142 18.86 21.61 -9.68
N ASP A 143 18.13 22.55 -9.08
CA ASP A 143 18.47 24.00 -9.15
C ASP A 143 19.68 24.39 -8.27
N SER A 144 20.05 23.59 -7.28
CA SER A 144 21.24 23.82 -6.47
C SER A 144 22.55 23.36 -7.13
N ASN A 145 22.51 22.78 -8.33
CA ASN A 145 23.67 22.28 -9.08
C ASN A 145 24.03 23.11 -10.32
N MET A 146 23.72 24.42 -10.34
CA MET A 146 24.38 25.30 -11.31
C MET A 146 25.81 25.58 -10.84
N PRO A 147 26.85 25.31 -11.67
CA PRO A 147 28.22 25.55 -11.29
C PRO A 147 28.53 27.06 -11.40
N SER A 148 28.52 27.77 -10.27
CA SER A 148 29.31 28.97 -10.18
C SER A 148 30.79 28.54 -10.05
N SER A 149 31.56 28.91 -11.06
CA SER A 149 32.99 28.70 -11.17
C SER A 149 33.73 29.19 -9.92
N ALA A 150 34.41 28.32 -9.17
CA ALA A 150 35.72 28.50 -8.60
C ALA A 150 36.13 27.34 -7.67
N SER A 151 37.18 26.68 -8.07
CA SER A 151 38.31 26.06 -7.34
C SER A 151 38.08 25.27 -6.04
N SER A 152 38.56 24.04 -6.15
CA SER A 152 39.42 23.27 -5.24
C SER A 152 38.80 22.43 -4.12
N THR A 153 39.32 21.22 -4.15
CA THR A 153 39.49 20.19 -3.12
C THR A 153 38.30 19.34 -2.73
N GLY A 154 38.47 18.10 -3.15
CA GLY A 154 37.73 16.88 -2.96
C GLY A 154 37.16 16.63 -1.59
N THR A 155 36.02 16.02 -1.63
CA THR A 155 35.64 14.78 -0.93
C THR A 155 34.16 14.46 -1.20
N SER A 156 33.95 13.37 -1.88
CA SER A 156 32.75 12.47 -1.87
C SER A 156 31.39 13.06 -1.44
N SER A 157 30.72 13.78 -2.34
CA SER A 157 29.30 14.14 -2.15
C SER A 157 28.28 13.12 -2.72
N THR A 158 28.76 11.95 -3.20
CA THR A 158 27.90 10.89 -3.79
C THR A 158 27.18 10.03 -2.75
N SER A 159 27.57 10.09 -1.46
CA SER A 159 26.95 9.27 -0.41
C SER A 159 25.66 9.86 0.17
N SER A 160 25.46 11.18 0.14
CA SER A 160 24.27 11.80 0.72
C SER A 160 23.02 11.65 -0.17
N TRP A 161 23.17 11.50 -1.48
CA TRP A 161 22.06 11.26 -2.41
C TRP A 161 21.41 9.90 -2.21
N SER A 162 22.23 8.86 -1.98
CA SER A 162 21.73 7.51 -1.75
C SER A 162 21.04 7.37 -0.40
N LEU A 163 21.47 8.15 0.61
CA LEU A 163 20.89 8.11 1.95
C LEU A 163 19.51 8.78 2.00
N VAL A 164 19.33 9.95 1.37
CA VAL A 164 18.04 10.64 1.35
C VAL A 164 17.01 9.92 0.47
N ALA A 165 17.45 9.32 -0.65
CA ALA A 165 16.58 8.47 -1.46
C ALA A 165 16.20 7.17 -0.74
N ARG A 166 17.15 6.55 0.00
CA ARG A 166 16.89 5.36 0.81
C ARG A 166 15.98 5.62 2.01
N GLN A 167 15.97 6.82 2.58
CA GLN A 167 15.07 7.17 3.68
C GLN A 167 13.61 7.35 3.25
N GLN A 168 13.33 7.48 1.95
CA GLN A 168 11.98 7.67 1.43
C GLN A 168 11.30 6.35 1.02
N PHE A 169 12.03 5.25 0.89
CA PHE A 169 11.47 3.97 0.47
C PHE A 169 11.79 2.90 1.51
N ILE A 170 10.76 2.44 2.19
CA ILE A 170 10.85 1.20 2.94
C ILE A 170 10.74 0.08 1.91
N ASP A 171 11.79 -0.75 1.78
CA ASP A 171 11.78 -1.91 0.89
C ASP A 171 10.78 -2.96 1.41
N LEU A 172 9.51 -2.70 1.16
CA LEU A 172 8.44 -3.67 1.29
C LEU A 172 8.21 -4.26 -0.10
N GLN A 173 8.72 -5.46 -0.30
CA GLN A 173 8.50 -6.17 -1.55
C GLN A 173 7.00 -6.33 -1.80
N SER A 174 6.56 -6.08 -3.06
CA SER A 174 5.19 -6.35 -3.50
C SER A 174 4.93 -7.86 -3.65
N TYR A 175 5.94 -8.69 -3.39
CA TYR A 175 5.83 -10.13 -3.50
C TYR A 175 4.98 -10.71 -2.36
N PHE A 176 3.87 -11.28 -2.75
CA PHE A 176 3.03 -12.12 -1.90
C PHE A 176 3.24 -13.57 -2.33
N PRO A 177 3.61 -14.49 -1.41
CA PRO A 177 4.09 -15.84 -1.77
C PRO A 177 3.16 -16.69 -2.62
N TYR A 178 1.86 -16.41 -2.57
CA TYR A 178 0.85 -17.13 -3.35
C TYR A 178 0.37 -16.33 -4.56
N ASP A 179 1.03 -15.21 -4.90
CA ASP A 179 0.63 -14.36 -6.00
C ASP A 179 1.84 -13.81 -6.76
N PRO A 180 1.87 -13.95 -8.08
CA PRO A 180 0.97 -14.76 -8.93
C PRO A 180 1.38 -16.24 -8.98
N LEU A 181 0.45 -17.10 -9.37
CA LEU A 181 0.73 -18.51 -9.64
C LEU A 181 1.32 -18.67 -11.05
N PHE A 182 2.65 -18.69 -11.17
CA PHE A 182 3.35 -18.72 -12.47
C PHE A 182 3.28 -20.04 -13.22
N LEU A 183 3.18 -21.18 -12.52
CA LEU A 183 3.22 -22.50 -13.14
C LEU A 183 1.83 -22.92 -13.64
N LYS A 184 1.66 -23.09 -14.95
CA LYS A 184 0.38 -23.45 -15.59
C LYS A 184 -0.29 -24.69 -14.98
N ASN A 185 0.48 -25.73 -14.71
CA ASN A 185 -0.06 -26.95 -14.10
C ASN A 185 -0.48 -26.73 -12.66
N TYR A 186 0.29 -25.97 -11.88
CA TYR A 186 -0.04 -25.62 -10.51
C TYR A 186 -1.29 -24.73 -10.46
N LYS A 187 -1.39 -23.72 -11.33
CA LYS A 187 -2.56 -22.85 -11.47
C LYS A 187 -3.83 -23.67 -11.70
N ARG A 188 -3.77 -24.67 -12.60
CA ARG A 188 -4.91 -25.56 -12.88
C ARG A 188 -5.32 -26.38 -11.66
N MET A 189 -4.37 -26.91 -10.90
CA MET A 189 -4.63 -27.69 -9.69
C MET A 189 -5.19 -26.84 -8.52
N MET A 190 -4.77 -25.57 -8.45
CA MET A 190 -5.14 -24.66 -7.37
C MET A 190 -6.43 -23.88 -7.63
N ARG A 191 -6.98 -23.93 -8.84
CA ARG A 191 -8.13 -23.10 -9.26
C ARG A 191 -9.31 -23.16 -8.31
N ASP A 192 -9.62 -24.33 -7.76
CA ASP A 192 -10.76 -24.52 -6.85
C ASP A 192 -10.49 -24.02 -5.43
N TYR A 193 -9.25 -23.68 -5.12
CA TYR A 193 -8.80 -23.27 -3.79
C TYR A 193 -8.26 -21.85 -3.74
N TYR A 194 -8.13 -21.20 -4.90
CA TYR A 194 -7.41 -19.94 -5.06
C TYR A 194 -8.29 -18.87 -5.70
N ILE A 195 -8.29 -17.65 -5.15
CA ILE A 195 -8.94 -16.48 -5.72
C ILE A 195 -7.97 -15.79 -6.67
N GLU A 196 -8.33 -15.69 -7.95
CA GLU A 196 -7.58 -14.89 -8.92
C GLU A 196 -7.98 -13.42 -8.83
N TRP A 197 -7.12 -12.53 -9.30
CA TRP A 197 -7.44 -11.10 -9.35
C TRP A 197 -8.66 -10.84 -10.23
N SER A 198 -8.74 -11.51 -11.37
CA SER A 198 -9.90 -11.43 -12.27
C SER A 198 -11.24 -11.84 -11.64
N ASP A 199 -11.21 -12.60 -10.54
CA ASP A 199 -12.45 -12.95 -9.82
C ASP A 199 -12.98 -11.76 -8.98
N VAL A 200 -12.17 -10.73 -8.78
CA VAL A 200 -12.45 -9.56 -7.92
C VAL A 200 -12.46 -8.26 -8.71
N SER A 201 -11.64 -8.14 -9.77
CA SER A 201 -11.42 -6.90 -10.50
C SER A 201 -12.48 -6.58 -11.55
N GLY A 202 -13.38 -7.50 -11.86
CA GLY A 202 -14.37 -7.35 -12.94
C GLY A 202 -15.25 -6.09 -12.85
N ASP A 203 -15.42 -5.55 -11.64
CA ASP A 203 -16.21 -4.34 -11.40
C ASP A 203 -15.38 -3.05 -11.41
N TYR A 204 -14.02 -3.14 -11.44
CA TYR A 204 -13.12 -2.00 -11.26
C TYR A 204 -12.31 -1.64 -12.52
N GLU A 205 -12.31 -2.48 -13.54
CA GLU A 205 -11.56 -2.27 -14.79
C GLU A 205 -12.38 -1.55 -15.87
N SER A 206 -13.70 -1.43 -15.72
CA SER A 206 -14.58 -0.76 -16.68
C SER A 206 -14.41 0.76 -16.70
N ASP A 207 -13.97 1.37 -15.62
CA ASP A 207 -13.84 2.84 -15.54
C ASP A 207 -12.61 3.39 -16.29
N GLU A 208 -11.59 2.57 -16.60
CA GLU A 208 -10.40 3.03 -17.34
C GLU A 208 -10.59 2.98 -18.88
N SER A 209 -11.51 2.16 -19.39
CA SER A 209 -11.73 2.04 -20.83
C SER A 209 -12.53 3.21 -21.41
N ASP A 210 -13.38 3.84 -20.63
CA ASP A 210 -14.25 4.92 -21.08
C ASP A 210 -13.53 6.28 -21.19
N GLU A 211 -12.47 6.50 -20.36
CA GLU A 211 -11.73 7.76 -20.36
C GLU A 211 -10.74 7.89 -21.55
N TYR A 212 -10.25 6.76 -22.09
CA TYR A 212 -9.37 6.75 -23.27
C TYR A 212 -10.14 6.79 -24.59
N ASP A 213 -11.39 6.32 -24.64
CA ASP A 213 -12.20 6.35 -25.85
C ASP A 213 -12.86 7.72 -26.12
N GLU A 214 -13.09 8.55 -25.09
CA GLU A 214 -13.59 9.92 -25.29
C GLU A 214 -12.52 10.88 -25.83
N MET A 215 -11.24 10.69 -25.46
CA MET A 215 -10.14 11.55 -25.97
C MET A 215 -9.76 11.27 -27.44
N ASN A 216 -10.16 10.14 -28.01
CA ASN A 216 -9.88 9.80 -29.41
C ASN A 216 -11.03 10.10 -30.40
N LYS A 217 -12.16 10.63 -29.94
CA LYS A 217 -13.30 10.96 -30.81
C LYS A 217 -13.31 12.38 -31.35
N ASP A 218 -12.41 13.24 -30.87
CA ASP A 218 -12.32 14.67 -31.28
C ASP A 218 -11.06 15.00 -32.10
N THR A 219 -10.52 14.03 -32.87
CA THR A 219 -9.42 14.32 -33.82
C THR A 219 -9.78 13.94 -35.23
#